data_a12738f20c4bca4e34932f607d746d8a
#
_entry.id   a12738f20c4bca4e34932f607d746d8a
#
_cell.length_a   1.000
_cell.length_b   1.000
_cell.length_c   1.000
_cell.angle_alpha   90.00
_cell.angle_beta   90.00
_cell.angle_gamma   90.00
#
_symmetry.space_group_name_H-M   'P 1'
#
loop_
_entity.id
_entity.type
_entity.pdbx_description
1 polymer ?
#
loop_
_entity_poly.entity_id
_entity_poly.type
_entity_poly.pdbx_seq_one_letter_code
_entity_poly.pdbx_strand_id
1 'polypeptide(L)'
;MSAYHPSRLALTGATGALGFALLRHFFEHDPKLQATLLVRKTSSAFQAEAFQAWLKANEARITLVEGDVRELTAAQLDPLRACDGGLWHFAAMTSLTAENEEVARQIHEVNVEGTQLLADAWADGNAAGPFYHISTAYVVGDRHGTALESESAMGQNFRNPYETSKLAAETRVLKDFSLGLNGAIFRPSVVVDDIGGTGGFKMVDACAYAVALAAKRGEPFVFRMKHDANLNLVHSDWVIAAMADLARLPSGPGLTYHLTAHRDTYLRDIGVLLNHLVPDLKISFEPNLTRKDLPTASKIFDKAVTEVRPYLDADVHFDRTNTDRDLSPGTGSEAMDLAPFVESRLRSEMVRVAHRR
;
A
#
# COMPACT_ATOMS: atom_id res chain seq x y z
N MET A 1 -16.03 -26.54 7.68
CA MET A 1 -14.76 -26.25 6.99
C MET A 1 -13.76 -25.90 8.07
N SER A 2 -12.56 -26.48 8.07
CA SER A 2 -11.53 -26.17 9.07
C SER A 2 -11.13 -24.71 8.88
N ALA A 3 -11.23 -23.89 9.94
CA ALA A 3 -10.75 -22.51 9.91
C ALA A 3 -9.24 -22.54 9.56
N TYR A 4 -8.81 -21.59 8.71
CA TYR A 4 -7.40 -21.39 8.42
C TYR A 4 -6.69 -20.94 9.71
N HIS A 5 -5.96 -21.85 10.32
CA HIS A 5 -5.11 -21.61 11.49
C HIS A 5 -3.72 -22.15 11.19
N PRO A 6 -2.93 -21.41 10.40
CA PRO A 6 -1.57 -21.84 10.10
C PRO A 6 -0.72 -21.84 11.37
N SER A 7 0.23 -22.77 11.42
CA SER A 7 1.20 -22.79 12.51
C SER A 7 2.34 -21.78 12.28
N ARG A 8 2.65 -21.51 11.02
CA ARG A 8 3.76 -20.61 10.63
C ARG A 8 3.51 -19.90 9.31
N LEU A 9 3.80 -18.60 9.26
CA LEU A 9 3.79 -17.78 8.04
C LEU A 9 5.20 -17.55 7.52
N ALA A 10 5.36 -17.40 6.20
CA ALA A 10 6.54 -16.80 5.60
C ALA A 10 6.23 -15.38 5.13
N LEU A 11 7.13 -14.42 5.38
CA LEU A 11 7.00 -13.05 4.89
C LEU A 11 8.28 -12.55 4.22
N THR A 12 8.12 -11.86 3.11
CA THR A 12 9.10 -10.88 2.60
C THR A 12 8.56 -9.48 2.79
N GLY A 13 9.43 -8.49 2.94
CA GLY A 13 9.00 -7.10 3.15
C GLY A 13 8.35 -6.85 4.53
N ALA A 14 8.63 -7.68 5.52
CA ALA A 14 8.14 -7.55 6.90
C ALA A 14 8.55 -6.25 7.60
N THR A 15 9.52 -5.52 7.09
CA THR A 15 9.98 -4.22 7.59
C THR A 15 9.27 -3.03 6.94
N GLY A 16 8.46 -3.27 5.91
CA GLY A 16 7.61 -2.25 5.27
C GLY A 16 6.31 -2.03 6.05
N ALA A 17 5.64 -0.89 5.83
CA ALA A 17 4.44 -0.51 6.55
C ALA A 17 3.36 -1.61 6.59
N LEU A 18 2.92 -2.09 5.42
CA LEU A 18 1.86 -3.11 5.35
C LEU A 18 2.33 -4.49 5.81
N GLY A 19 3.56 -4.90 5.45
CA GLY A 19 4.10 -6.20 5.88
C GLY A 19 4.26 -6.27 7.39
N PHE A 20 4.72 -5.20 8.02
CA PHE A 20 4.82 -5.12 9.48
C PHE A 20 3.45 -5.06 10.16
N ALA A 21 2.51 -4.32 9.59
CA ALA A 21 1.15 -4.26 10.11
C ALA A 21 0.45 -5.63 10.05
N LEU A 22 0.58 -6.37 8.94
CA LEU A 22 0.03 -7.73 8.82
C LEU A 22 0.66 -8.69 9.84
N LEU A 23 1.98 -8.64 9.98
CA LEU A 23 2.69 -9.49 10.94
C LEU A 23 2.23 -9.22 12.37
N ARG A 24 2.08 -7.95 12.75
CA ARG A 24 1.52 -7.57 14.06
C ARG A 24 0.10 -8.06 14.24
N HIS A 25 -0.76 -7.83 13.26
CA HIS A 25 -2.15 -8.29 13.30
C HIS A 25 -2.25 -9.79 13.58
N PHE A 26 -1.52 -10.62 12.84
CA PHE A 26 -1.53 -12.07 13.08
C PHE A 26 -1.00 -12.45 14.46
N PHE A 27 0.06 -11.78 14.94
CA PHE A 27 0.66 -12.08 16.25
C PHE A 27 -0.22 -11.63 17.43
N GLU A 28 -1.03 -10.60 17.25
CA GLU A 28 -2.00 -10.13 18.24
C GLU A 28 -3.21 -11.07 18.33
N HIS A 29 -3.64 -11.65 17.20
CA HIS A 29 -4.82 -12.52 17.15
C HIS A 29 -4.52 -14.01 17.39
N ASP A 30 -3.27 -14.45 17.18
CA ASP A 30 -2.84 -15.82 17.45
C ASP A 30 -1.50 -15.85 18.22
N PRO A 31 -1.53 -16.09 19.54
CA PRO A 31 -0.32 -16.13 20.35
C PRO A 31 0.58 -17.34 20.08
N LYS A 32 0.12 -18.36 19.33
CA LYS A 32 0.89 -19.55 18.98
C LYS A 32 1.54 -19.47 17.60
N LEU A 33 1.07 -18.56 16.76
CA LEU A 33 1.57 -18.41 15.41
C LEU A 33 3.06 -18.07 15.41
N GLN A 34 3.81 -18.70 14.52
CA GLN A 34 5.21 -18.40 14.25
C GLN A 34 5.37 -17.73 12.90
N ALA A 35 6.51 -17.07 12.68
CA ALA A 35 6.83 -16.48 11.38
C ALA A 35 8.28 -16.73 10.97
N THR A 36 8.49 -16.95 9.68
CA THR A 36 9.79 -16.96 9.02
C THR A 36 9.90 -15.71 8.15
N LEU A 37 10.83 -14.82 8.46
CA LEU A 37 10.95 -13.52 7.80
C LEU A 37 12.21 -13.49 6.94
N LEU A 38 12.04 -13.25 5.63
CA LEU A 38 13.16 -12.91 4.76
C LEU A 38 13.49 -11.43 4.93
N VAL A 39 14.69 -11.14 5.39
CA VAL A 39 15.11 -9.78 5.75
C VAL A 39 16.51 -9.44 5.24
N ARG A 40 16.71 -8.19 4.86
CA ARG A 40 18.03 -7.60 4.63
C ARG A 40 18.47 -6.90 5.90
N LYS A 41 19.29 -7.55 6.69
CA LYS A 41 19.74 -7.01 8.00
C LYS A 41 20.46 -5.67 7.91
N THR A 42 21.06 -5.38 6.76
CA THR A 42 21.77 -4.11 6.51
C THR A 42 20.83 -2.95 6.15
N SER A 43 19.54 -3.20 5.90
CA SER A 43 18.60 -2.14 5.54
C SER A 43 18.24 -1.24 6.73
N SER A 44 18.08 0.06 6.48
CA SER A 44 17.64 1.02 7.50
C SER A 44 16.27 0.66 8.09
N ALA A 45 15.38 0.08 7.29
CA ALA A 45 14.08 -0.37 7.75
C ALA A 45 14.17 -1.54 8.75
N PHE A 46 15.11 -2.48 8.56
CA PHE A 46 15.38 -3.54 9.54
C PHE A 46 15.98 -2.96 10.82
N GLN A 47 16.88 -1.97 10.71
CA GLN A 47 17.54 -1.33 11.86
C GLN A 47 16.64 -0.34 12.62
N ALA A 48 15.43 -0.04 12.12
CA ALA A 48 14.52 0.87 12.78
C ALA A 48 14.18 0.40 14.21
N GLU A 49 14.29 1.30 15.18
CA GLU A 49 14.14 1.01 16.61
C GLU A 49 12.79 0.31 16.92
N ALA A 50 11.70 0.79 16.35
CA ALA A 50 10.37 0.22 16.56
C ALA A 50 10.30 -1.25 16.08
N PHE A 51 10.87 -1.56 14.92
CA PHE A 51 10.91 -2.92 14.40
C PHE A 51 11.80 -3.82 15.28
N GLN A 52 12.98 -3.35 15.68
CA GLN A 52 13.91 -4.10 16.53
C GLN A 52 13.34 -4.39 17.92
N ALA A 53 12.66 -3.40 18.54
CA ALA A 53 11.98 -3.59 19.82
C ALA A 53 10.88 -4.65 19.72
N TRP A 54 10.06 -4.59 18.66
CA TRP A 54 9.01 -5.57 18.44
C TRP A 54 9.58 -6.96 18.14
N LEU A 55 10.62 -7.05 17.32
CA LEU A 55 11.31 -8.30 16.99
C LEU A 55 11.85 -8.98 18.26
N LYS A 56 12.51 -8.22 19.13
CA LYS A 56 13.03 -8.72 20.42
C LYS A 56 11.91 -9.24 21.34
N ALA A 57 10.80 -8.53 21.39
CA ALA A 57 9.64 -8.96 22.20
C ALA A 57 8.97 -10.25 21.68
N ASN A 58 9.20 -10.62 20.42
CA ASN A 58 8.60 -11.79 19.77
C ASN A 58 9.65 -12.82 19.30
N GLU A 59 10.90 -12.73 19.72
CA GLU A 59 12.01 -13.52 19.18
C GLU A 59 11.79 -15.04 19.23
N ALA A 60 11.10 -15.54 20.26
CA ALA A 60 10.78 -16.97 20.42
C ALA A 60 9.82 -17.52 19.33
N ARG A 61 9.15 -16.63 18.60
CA ARG A 61 8.14 -16.97 17.56
C ARG A 61 8.65 -16.66 16.15
N ILE A 62 9.84 -16.10 16.00
CA ILE A 62 10.35 -15.59 14.72
C ILE A 62 11.64 -16.30 14.32
N THR A 63 11.67 -16.80 13.10
CA THR A 63 12.88 -17.25 12.43
C THR A 63 13.29 -16.21 11.39
N LEU A 64 14.53 -15.73 11.46
CA LEU A 64 15.07 -14.81 10.46
C LEU A 64 15.87 -15.55 9.41
N VAL A 65 15.54 -15.33 8.13
CA VAL A 65 16.33 -15.71 6.98
C VAL A 65 16.95 -14.44 6.40
N GLU A 66 18.26 -14.34 6.45
CA GLU A 66 18.96 -13.20 5.84
C GLU A 66 19.10 -13.43 4.33
N GLY A 67 18.63 -12.47 3.52
CA GLY A 67 18.71 -12.58 2.08
C GLY A 67 18.03 -11.40 1.36
N ASP A 68 18.24 -11.36 0.06
CA ASP A 68 17.60 -10.42 -0.86
C ASP A 68 16.73 -11.21 -1.84
N VAL A 69 15.51 -10.73 -2.13
CA VAL A 69 14.57 -11.39 -3.06
C VAL A 69 15.15 -11.56 -4.47
N ARG A 70 16.16 -10.76 -4.85
CA ARG A 70 16.82 -10.82 -6.16
C ARG A 70 17.71 -12.05 -6.33
N GLU A 71 18.18 -12.62 -5.21
CA GLU A 71 19.06 -13.79 -5.23
C GLU A 71 18.84 -14.61 -3.95
N LEU A 72 18.30 -15.80 -4.09
CA LEU A 72 18.04 -16.72 -2.98
C LEU A 72 18.60 -18.11 -3.30
N THR A 73 19.28 -18.68 -2.33
CA THR A 73 19.74 -20.04 -2.36
C THR A 73 18.65 -21.00 -1.88
N ALA A 74 18.75 -22.28 -2.19
CA ALA A 74 17.86 -23.31 -1.66
C ALA A 74 17.79 -23.30 -0.12
N ALA A 75 18.93 -23.11 0.55
CA ALA A 75 19.00 -23.04 2.02
C ALA A 75 18.20 -21.85 2.60
N GLN A 76 18.02 -20.76 1.84
CA GLN A 76 17.19 -19.62 2.24
C GLN A 76 15.71 -19.84 1.89
N LEU A 77 15.42 -20.56 0.80
CA LEU A 77 14.05 -20.85 0.37
C LEU A 77 13.38 -21.94 1.22
N ASP A 78 14.10 -22.99 1.61
CA ASP A 78 13.55 -24.14 2.32
C ASP A 78 12.80 -23.76 3.62
N PRO A 79 13.33 -22.92 4.53
CA PRO A 79 12.60 -22.54 5.74
C PRO A 79 11.37 -21.65 5.45
N LEU A 80 11.34 -20.94 4.33
CA LEU A 80 10.17 -20.18 3.89
C LEU A 80 9.10 -21.10 3.33
N ARG A 81 9.46 -22.05 2.48
CA ARG A 81 8.57 -23.02 1.83
C ARG A 81 7.92 -23.98 2.81
N ALA A 82 8.59 -24.24 3.95
CA ALA A 82 8.06 -25.09 5.02
C ALA A 82 6.91 -24.45 5.82
N CYS A 83 6.53 -23.20 5.54
CA CYS A 83 5.48 -22.50 6.25
C CYS A 83 4.09 -22.86 5.69
N ASP A 84 3.25 -23.51 6.50
CA ASP A 84 1.90 -23.96 6.14
C ASP A 84 0.91 -22.78 5.92
N GLY A 85 1.18 -21.62 6.49
CA GLY A 85 0.46 -20.36 6.24
C GLY A 85 0.88 -19.62 4.96
N GLY A 86 1.76 -20.24 4.17
CA GLY A 86 2.21 -19.70 2.88
C GLY A 86 3.16 -18.50 2.97
N LEU A 87 3.49 -17.99 1.80
CA LEU A 87 4.33 -16.80 1.64
C LEU A 87 3.48 -15.55 1.40
N TRP A 88 3.65 -14.57 2.24
CA TRP A 88 3.14 -13.22 2.07
C TRP A 88 4.23 -12.33 1.45
N HIS A 89 4.12 -12.06 0.15
CA HIS A 89 5.16 -11.35 -0.59
C HIS A 89 4.88 -9.85 -0.67
N PHE A 90 5.40 -9.10 0.31
CA PHE A 90 5.32 -7.63 0.39
C PHE A 90 6.57 -6.92 -0.13
N ALA A 91 7.69 -7.63 -0.31
CA ALA A 91 8.92 -6.97 -0.74
C ALA A 91 8.74 -6.32 -2.11
N ALA A 92 8.86 -5.01 -2.15
CA ALA A 92 8.81 -4.22 -3.36
C ALA A 92 9.51 -2.87 -3.14
N MET A 93 10.06 -2.31 -4.21
CA MET A 93 10.41 -0.90 -4.28
C MET A 93 9.18 -0.11 -4.76
N THR A 94 8.74 0.85 -3.93
CA THR A 94 7.50 1.62 -4.17
C THR A 94 7.77 3.04 -4.66
N SER A 95 8.95 3.30 -5.26
CA SER A 95 9.28 4.61 -5.81
C SER A 95 8.41 4.90 -7.05
N LEU A 96 7.71 6.02 -7.01
CA LEU A 96 6.91 6.52 -8.12
C LEU A 96 7.78 7.28 -9.16
N THR A 97 9.04 7.56 -8.83
CA THR A 97 9.98 8.19 -9.74
C THR A 97 11.16 7.28 -9.99
N ALA A 98 11.60 7.19 -11.24
CA ALA A 98 12.93 6.70 -11.56
C ALA A 98 13.81 7.94 -11.82
N GLU A 99 14.60 8.32 -10.82
CA GLU A 99 15.52 9.45 -10.95
C GLU A 99 16.58 9.22 -12.06
N ASN A 100 16.85 7.95 -12.36
CA ASN A 100 17.78 7.51 -13.40
C ASN A 100 17.53 6.05 -13.79
N GLU A 101 18.23 5.56 -14.80
CA GLU A 101 18.13 4.18 -15.31
C GLU A 101 18.48 3.12 -14.23
N GLU A 102 19.41 3.44 -13.34
CA GLU A 102 19.81 2.55 -12.25
C GLU A 102 18.66 2.30 -11.27
N VAL A 103 17.90 3.33 -10.87
CA VAL A 103 16.72 3.19 -10.01
C VAL A 103 15.63 2.40 -10.72
N ALA A 104 15.40 2.64 -12.02
CA ALA A 104 14.44 1.88 -12.82
C ALA A 104 14.82 0.39 -12.88
N ARG A 105 16.10 0.08 -13.07
CA ARG A 105 16.63 -1.29 -13.07
C ARG A 105 16.43 -1.96 -11.71
N GLN A 106 16.75 -1.28 -10.61
CA GLN A 106 16.55 -1.82 -9.26
C GLN A 106 15.06 -2.10 -8.96
N ILE A 107 14.15 -1.23 -9.41
CA ILE A 107 12.71 -1.47 -9.30
C ILE A 107 12.33 -2.75 -10.04
N HIS A 108 12.85 -2.95 -11.26
CA HIS A 108 12.59 -4.15 -12.05
C HIS A 108 13.14 -5.41 -11.36
N GLU A 109 14.41 -5.39 -10.96
CA GLU A 109 15.05 -6.52 -10.27
C GLU A 109 14.31 -6.96 -9.01
N VAL A 110 13.94 -6.00 -8.15
CA VAL A 110 13.24 -6.32 -6.91
C VAL A 110 11.80 -6.75 -7.16
N ASN A 111 11.05 -5.96 -7.95
CA ASN A 111 9.60 -6.15 -8.06
C ASN A 111 9.23 -7.25 -9.04
N VAL A 112 10.00 -7.45 -10.13
CA VAL A 112 9.69 -8.42 -11.18
C VAL A 112 10.52 -9.70 -11.01
N GLU A 113 11.85 -9.59 -11.07
CA GLU A 113 12.71 -10.77 -10.99
C GLU A 113 12.65 -11.45 -9.63
N GLY A 114 12.64 -10.66 -8.54
CA GLY A 114 12.48 -11.17 -7.18
C GLY A 114 11.13 -11.86 -6.96
N THR A 115 10.04 -11.30 -7.50
CA THR A 115 8.73 -11.96 -7.46
C THR A 115 8.73 -13.26 -8.28
N GLN A 116 9.33 -13.23 -9.47
CA GLN A 116 9.43 -14.41 -10.33
C GLN A 116 10.21 -15.55 -9.65
N LEU A 117 11.36 -15.24 -9.06
CA LEU A 117 12.17 -16.23 -8.34
C LEU A 117 11.37 -16.92 -7.24
N LEU A 118 10.62 -16.13 -6.46
CA LEU A 118 9.80 -16.67 -5.38
C LEU A 118 8.59 -17.47 -5.91
N ALA A 119 7.91 -16.99 -6.96
CA ALA A 119 6.77 -17.67 -7.55
C ALA A 119 7.21 -19.01 -8.18
N ASP A 120 8.35 -19.04 -8.89
CA ASP A 120 8.94 -20.27 -9.43
C ASP A 120 9.25 -21.28 -8.32
N ALA A 121 9.83 -20.81 -7.19
CA ALA A 121 10.13 -21.66 -6.05
C ALA A 121 8.88 -22.23 -5.37
N TRP A 122 7.74 -21.55 -5.46
CA TRP A 122 6.45 -22.04 -4.95
C TRP A 122 5.74 -22.96 -5.94
N ALA A 123 5.87 -22.70 -7.24
CA ALA A 123 5.24 -23.49 -8.31
C ALA A 123 5.86 -24.88 -8.50
N ASP A 124 7.06 -25.15 -7.97
CA ASP A 124 7.70 -26.46 -8.03
C ASP A 124 7.00 -27.55 -7.19
N GLY A 125 5.94 -27.20 -6.47
CA GLY A 125 5.08 -28.11 -5.72
C GLY A 125 5.60 -28.56 -4.35
N ASN A 126 6.74 -28.01 -3.89
CA ASN A 126 7.32 -28.37 -2.59
C ASN A 126 6.98 -27.39 -1.46
N ALA A 127 6.22 -26.31 -1.74
CA ALA A 127 5.79 -25.36 -0.72
C ALA A 127 4.59 -25.90 0.07
N ALA A 128 4.62 -25.74 1.39
CA ALA A 128 3.59 -26.27 2.29
C ALA A 128 2.30 -25.43 2.30
N GLY A 129 2.36 -24.16 1.86
CA GLY A 129 1.24 -23.22 1.88
C GLY A 129 1.15 -22.36 0.63
N PRO A 130 0.12 -21.53 0.52
CA PRO A 130 -0.18 -20.71 -0.65
C PRO A 130 0.82 -19.57 -0.87
N PHE A 131 0.76 -18.95 -2.07
CA PHE A 131 1.52 -17.76 -2.43
C PHE A 131 0.60 -16.53 -2.48
N TYR A 132 0.79 -15.59 -1.57
CA TYR A 132 0.04 -14.34 -1.52
C TYR A 132 0.89 -13.19 -2.08
N HIS A 133 0.49 -12.67 -3.24
CA HIS A 133 1.17 -11.55 -3.89
C HIS A 133 0.47 -10.23 -3.57
N ILE A 134 1.21 -9.28 -3.00
CA ILE A 134 0.69 -7.94 -2.77
C ILE A 134 1.02 -7.06 -3.98
N SER A 135 0.01 -6.79 -4.79
CA SER A 135 0.03 -5.93 -5.97
C SER A 135 -0.46 -4.50 -5.63
N THR A 136 -1.11 -3.85 -6.55
CA THR A 136 -1.78 -2.55 -6.36
C THR A 136 -2.99 -2.46 -7.29
N ALA A 137 -4.05 -1.76 -6.89
CA ALA A 137 -5.18 -1.46 -7.77
C ALA A 137 -4.75 -0.63 -8.99
N TYR A 138 -3.65 0.11 -8.87
CA TYR A 138 -3.12 0.97 -9.92
C TYR A 138 -2.33 0.25 -11.03
N VAL A 139 -2.29 -1.10 -11.04
CA VAL A 139 -1.90 -1.87 -12.26
C VAL A 139 -2.83 -1.57 -13.44
N VAL A 140 -3.99 -0.96 -13.18
CA VAL A 140 -4.92 -0.43 -14.20
C VAL A 140 -4.27 0.62 -15.11
N GLY A 141 -3.18 1.29 -14.69
CA GLY A 141 -2.50 2.33 -15.46
C GLY A 141 -3.40 3.54 -15.77
N ASP A 142 -3.35 4.02 -17.01
CA ASP A 142 -4.09 5.18 -17.51
C ASP A 142 -5.53 4.87 -17.99
N ARG A 143 -6.05 3.68 -17.72
CA ARG A 143 -7.41 3.29 -18.10
C ARG A 143 -8.46 4.12 -17.38
N HIS A 144 -9.63 4.26 -18.01
CA HIS A 144 -10.83 4.93 -17.50
C HIS A 144 -11.97 3.92 -17.31
N GLY A 145 -12.97 4.31 -16.53
CA GLY A 145 -14.15 3.50 -16.26
C GLY A 145 -13.90 2.40 -15.25
N THR A 146 -14.64 1.29 -15.34
CA THR A 146 -14.55 0.21 -14.34
C THR A 146 -13.41 -0.74 -14.67
N ALA A 147 -12.51 -0.94 -13.70
CA ALA A 147 -11.45 -1.95 -13.72
C ALA A 147 -11.92 -3.20 -12.97
N LEU A 148 -11.99 -4.34 -13.66
CA LEU A 148 -12.45 -5.59 -13.07
C LEU A 148 -11.29 -6.31 -12.32
N GLU A 149 -11.61 -7.04 -11.26
CA GLU A 149 -10.63 -7.89 -10.55
C GLU A 149 -10.04 -8.98 -11.46
N SER A 150 -10.79 -9.43 -12.47
CA SER A 150 -10.34 -10.41 -13.46
C SER A 150 -9.41 -9.85 -14.54
N GLU A 151 -9.29 -8.53 -14.65
CA GLU A 151 -8.45 -7.87 -15.66
C GLU A 151 -7.04 -7.67 -15.15
N SER A 152 -6.05 -7.76 -16.05
CA SER A 152 -4.63 -7.48 -15.77
C SER A 152 -4.03 -6.68 -16.94
N ALA A 153 -3.27 -7.31 -17.83
CA ALA A 153 -2.65 -6.64 -19.00
C ALA A 153 -3.69 -6.40 -20.11
N MET A 154 -4.22 -5.19 -20.17
CA MET A 154 -5.25 -4.75 -21.13
C MET A 154 -4.70 -3.75 -22.18
N GLY A 155 -3.36 -3.58 -22.27
CA GLY A 155 -2.73 -2.64 -23.18
C GLY A 155 -2.65 -1.20 -22.64
N GLN A 156 -2.84 -1.01 -21.34
CA GLN A 156 -2.73 0.27 -20.66
C GLN A 156 -1.29 0.82 -20.65
N ASN A 157 -1.16 2.15 -20.62
CA ASN A 157 0.10 2.82 -20.33
C ASN A 157 0.22 3.06 -18.81
N PHE A 158 1.46 3.31 -18.37
CA PHE A 158 1.76 3.49 -16.94
C PHE A 158 2.33 4.87 -16.68
N ARG A 159 2.02 5.39 -15.51
CA ARG A 159 2.47 6.71 -15.05
C ARG A 159 3.92 6.69 -14.57
N ASN A 160 4.38 5.51 -14.13
CA ASN A 160 5.68 5.35 -13.48
C ASN A 160 6.19 3.90 -13.53
N PRO A 161 7.49 3.69 -13.28
CA PRO A 161 8.10 2.35 -13.27
C PRO A 161 7.53 1.40 -12.22
N TYR A 162 7.00 1.91 -11.12
CA TYR A 162 6.37 1.09 -10.09
C TYR A 162 5.13 0.37 -10.64
N GLU A 163 4.19 1.11 -11.26
CA GLU A 163 2.99 0.50 -11.88
C GLU A 163 3.38 -0.56 -12.92
N THR A 164 4.32 -0.22 -13.81
CA THR A 164 4.83 -1.16 -14.83
C THR A 164 5.38 -2.43 -14.19
N SER A 165 6.21 -2.29 -13.16
CA SER A 165 6.83 -3.43 -12.48
C SER A 165 5.80 -4.29 -11.74
N LYS A 166 4.79 -3.68 -11.10
CA LYS A 166 3.74 -4.41 -10.39
C LYS A 166 2.87 -5.20 -11.35
N LEU A 167 2.49 -4.64 -12.52
CA LEU A 167 1.76 -5.42 -13.54
C LEU A 167 2.61 -6.57 -14.09
N ALA A 168 3.88 -6.35 -14.38
CA ALA A 168 4.77 -7.39 -14.91
C ALA A 168 4.91 -8.56 -13.92
N ALA A 169 5.12 -8.26 -12.62
CA ALA A 169 5.16 -9.26 -11.56
C ALA A 169 3.84 -10.01 -11.41
N GLU A 170 2.73 -9.30 -11.38
CA GLU A 170 1.39 -9.87 -11.28
C GLU A 170 1.05 -10.78 -12.46
N THR A 171 1.38 -10.38 -13.68
CA THR A 171 1.19 -11.20 -14.89
C THR A 171 1.91 -12.54 -14.78
N ARG A 172 3.11 -12.54 -14.20
CA ARG A 172 3.86 -13.77 -13.94
C ARG A 172 3.14 -14.64 -12.92
N VAL A 173 2.72 -14.11 -11.77
CA VAL A 173 2.02 -14.83 -10.72
C VAL A 173 0.70 -15.42 -11.24
N LEU A 174 -0.08 -14.66 -12.03
CA LEU A 174 -1.31 -15.13 -12.68
C LEU A 174 -1.06 -16.32 -13.62
N LYS A 175 0.06 -16.31 -14.35
CA LYS A 175 0.46 -17.44 -15.18
C LYS A 175 0.70 -18.68 -14.31
N ASP A 176 1.41 -18.55 -13.20
CA ASP A 176 1.71 -19.69 -12.31
C ASP A 176 0.44 -20.20 -11.63
N PHE A 177 -0.49 -19.33 -11.26
CA PHE A 177 -1.82 -19.72 -10.80
C PHE A 177 -2.58 -20.53 -11.84
N SER A 178 -2.52 -20.15 -13.13
CA SER A 178 -3.15 -20.93 -14.21
C SER A 178 -2.52 -22.32 -14.41
N LEU A 179 -1.32 -22.54 -13.91
CA LEU A 179 -0.60 -23.80 -13.92
C LEU A 179 -0.75 -24.61 -12.59
N GLY A 180 -1.55 -24.10 -11.64
CA GLY A 180 -1.88 -24.81 -10.42
C GLY A 180 -1.22 -24.28 -9.15
N LEU A 181 -0.43 -23.21 -9.21
CA LEU A 181 0.04 -22.54 -8.00
C LEU A 181 -1.17 -22.04 -7.20
N ASN A 182 -1.19 -22.35 -5.92
CA ASN A 182 -2.24 -21.95 -5.00
C ASN A 182 -1.94 -20.57 -4.37
N GLY A 183 -2.94 -19.67 -4.25
CA GLY A 183 -2.74 -18.38 -3.62
C GLY A 183 -3.74 -17.30 -4.03
N ALA A 184 -3.41 -16.05 -3.76
CA ALA A 184 -4.21 -14.89 -4.14
C ALA A 184 -3.33 -13.67 -4.45
N ILE A 185 -3.90 -12.75 -5.23
CA ILE A 185 -3.35 -11.42 -5.47
C ILE A 185 -4.22 -10.40 -4.74
N PHE A 186 -3.59 -9.57 -3.94
CA PHE A 186 -4.24 -8.45 -3.27
C PHE A 186 -3.83 -7.14 -3.93
N ARG A 187 -4.81 -6.34 -4.35
CA ARG A 187 -4.63 -5.05 -5.00
C ARG A 187 -5.18 -3.91 -4.12
N PRO A 188 -4.45 -3.47 -3.09
CA PRO A 188 -4.85 -2.28 -2.34
C PRO A 188 -4.80 -1.03 -3.23
N SER A 189 -5.71 -0.09 -2.97
CA SER A 189 -5.66 1.27 -3.51
C SER A 189 -4.65 2.13 -2.74
N VAL A 190 -4.86 3.44 -2.61
CA VAL A 190 -3.98 4.29 -1.79
C VAL A 190 -4.24 4.03 -0.31
N VAL A 191 -3.28 3.42 0.34
CA VAL A 191 -3.39 3.08 1.76
C VAL A 191 -2.94 4.26 2.62
N VAL A 192 -3.76 4.59 3.61
CA VAL A 192 -3.45 5.57 4.65
C VAL A 192 -3.30 4.85 5.98
N ASP A 193 -2.33 5.26 6.79
CA ASP A 193 -2.11 4.75 8.14
C ASP A 193 -1.91 5.87 9.16
N ASP A 194 -2.04 5.54 10.45
CA ASP A 194 -1.87 6.50 11.54
C ASP A 194 -0.41 6.79 11.91
N ILE A 195 0.51 5.95 11.45
CA ILE A 195 1.92 5.95 11.88
C ILE A 195 2.91 6.51 10.83
N GLY A 196 2.44 6.85 9.63
CA GLY A 196 3.24 7.57 8.65
C GLY A 196 4.12 6.73 7.74
N GLY A 197 3.81 5.44 7.58
CA GLY A 197 4.57 4.52 6.74
C GLY A 197 4.15 4.46 5.29
N THR A 198 2.94 4.89 4.95
CA THR A 198 2.36 4.76 3.61
C THR A 198 2.46 6.06 2.77
N GLY A 199 2.32 5.92 1.46
CA GLY A 199 2.32 7.06 0.54
C GLY A 199 1.14 8.01 0.74
N GLY A 200 -0.04 7.47 1.08
CA GLY A 200 -1.24 8.26 1.36
C GLY A 200 -1.08 9.16 2.58
N PHE A 201 -0.42 8.67 3.62
CA PHE A 201 -0.09 9.46 4.80
C PHE A 201 0.74 10.72 4.48
N LYS A 202 1.79 10.59 3.65
CA LYS A 202 2.64 11.73 3.26
C LYS A 202 1.85 12.84 2.56
N MET A 203 0.84 12.49 1.78
CA MET A 203 -0.04 13.45 1.12
C MET A 203 -0.90 14.22 2.12
N VAL A 204 -1.49 13.54 3.11
CA VAL A 204 -2.30 14.17 4.15
C VAL A 204 -1.45 15.07 5.04
N ASP A 205 -0.27 14.64 5.44
CA ASP A 205 0.68 15.47 6.20
C ASP A 205 1.10 16.72 5.43
N ALA A 206 1.42 16.58 4.14
CA ALA A 206 1.77 17.71 3.30
C ALA A 206 0.62 18.72 3.18
N CYS A 207 -0.62 18.23 3.07
CA CYS A 207 -1.82 19.06 3.06
C CYS A 207 -2.00 19.79 4.40
N ALA A 208 -1.96 19.05 5.51
CA ALA A 208 -2.11 19.60 6.86
C ALA A 208 -1.06 20.69 7.17
N TYR A 209 0.21 20.40 6.85
CA TYR A 209 1.29 21.37 7.01
C TYR A 209 1.06 22.65 6.19
N ALA A 210 0.72 22.48 4.90
CA ALA A 210 0.54 23.62 4.01
C ALA A 210 -0.68 24.48 4.40
N VAL A 211 -1.78 23.84 4.81
CA VAL A 211 -2.97 24.53 5.33
C VAL A 211 -2.66 25.29 6.63
N ALA A 212 -1.95 24.67 7.57
CA ALA A 212 -1.53 25.35 8.80
C ALA A 212 -0.62 26.56 8.51
N LEU A 213 0.27 26.44 7.53
CA LEU A 213 1.15 27.52 7.10
C LEU A 213 0.38 28.67 6.43
N ALA A 214 -0.61 28.35 5.58
CA ALA A 214 -1.48 29.34 4.93
C ALA A 214 -2.27 30.13 5.98
N ALA A 215 -2.87 29.44 6.95
CA ALA A 215 -3.58 30.07 8.06
C ALA A 215 -2.69 30.98 8.88
N LYS A 216 -1.47 30.56 9.25
CA LYS A 216 -0.50 31.42 9.96
C LYS A 216 -0.12 32.70 9.18
N ARG A 217 -0.02 32.57 7.85
CA ARG A 217 0.37 33.70 6.98
C ARG A 217 -0.79 34.61 6.58
N GLY A 218 -2.02 34.21 6.85
CA GLY A 218 -3.19 34.92 6.38
C GLY A 218 -3.33 34.91 4.85
N GLU A 219 -2.74 33.91 4.17
CA GLU A 219 -2.82 33.75 2.71
C GLU A 219 -3.86 32.68 2.32
N PRO A 220 -4.50 32.81 1.14
CA PRO A 220 -5.43 31.79 0.69
C PRO A 220 -4.70 30.47 0.42
N PHE A 221 -5.43 29.34 0.53
CA PHE A 221 -4.93 28.04 0.14
C PHE A 221 -5.59 27.58 -1.17
N VAL A 222 -4.79 27.32 -2.18
CA VAL A 222 -5.24 26.99 -3.53
C VAL A 222 -4.79 25.59 -3.90
N PHE A 223 -5.75 24.71 -4.15
CA PHE A 223 -5.51 23.44 -4.82
C PHE A 223 -5.39 23.67 -6.33
N ARG A 224 -4.23 23.39 -6.92
CA ARG A 224 -4.03 23.46 -8.37
C ARG A 224 -4.52 22.16 -9.03
N MET A 225 -5.76 21.80 -8.75
CA MET A 225 -6.42 20.56 -9.17
C MET A 225 -7.90 20.85 -9.40
N LYS A 226 -8.60 19.94 -10.10
CA LYS A 226 -10.05 20.02 -10.23
C LYS A 226 -10.72 19.75 -8.88
N HIS A 227 -11.84 20.40 -8.61
CA HIS A 227 -12.58 20.20 -7.36
C HIS A 227 -13.20 18.79 -7.26
N ASP A 228 -13.48 18.16 -8.41
CA ASP A 228 -14.00 16.80 -8.57
C ASP A 228 -12.90 15.74 -8.76
N ALA A 229 -11.62 16.13 -8.68
CA ALA A 229 -10.53 15.18 -8.60
C ALA A 229 -10.73 14.25 -7.40
N ASN A 230 -10.47 12.98 -7.59
CA ASN A 230 -10.74 11.96 -6.58
C ASN A 230 -9.54 11.04 -6.36
N LEU A 231 -9.60 10.30 -5.27
CA LEU A 231 -8.63 9.27 -4.95
C LEU A 231 -9.34 8.16 -4.16
N ASN A 232 -9.10 6.92 -4.53
CA ASN A 232 -9.58 5.80 -3.75
C ASN A 232 -8.66 5.58 -2.55
N LEU A 233 -9.15 5.87 -1.34
CA LEU A 233 -8.42 5.79 -0.09
C LEU A 233 -8.97 4.69 0.81
N VAL A 234 -8.08 3.89 1.40
CA VAL A 234 -8.42 2.85 2.38
C VAL A 234 -7.50 2.92 3.59
N HIS A 235 -8.02 2.57 4.77
CA HIS A 235 -7.20 2.50 5.97
C HIS A 235 -6.39 1.20 6.01
N SER A 236 -5.15 1.27 6.49
CA SER A 236 -4.25 0.12 6.61
C SER A 236 -4.85 -1.01 7.43
N ASP A 237 -5.52 -0.70 8.55
CA ASP A 237 -6.10 -1.71 9.43
C ASP A 237 -7.18 -2.54 8.72
N TRP A 238 -8.02 -1.87 7.91
CA TRP A 238 -9.00 -2.60 7.10
C TRP A 238 -8.34 -3.45 6.03
N VAL A 239 -7.33 -2.91 5.32
CA VAL A 239 -6.58 -3.67 4.29
C VAL A 239 -5.97 -4.93 4.91
N ILE A 240 -5.37 -4.81 6.09
CA ILE A 240 -4.76 -5.93 6.80
C ILE A 240 -5.81 -6.95 7.26
N ALA A 241 -6.92 -6.49 7.85
CA ALA A 241 -8.01 -7.36 8.27
C ALA A 241 -8.62 -8.11 7.07
N ALA A 242 -8.83 -7.42 5.95
CA ALA A 242 -9.34 -8.00 4.71
C ALA A 242 -8.38 -9.05 4.13
N MET A 243 -7.08 -8.78 4.07
CA MET A 243 -6.07 -9.76 3.65
C MET A 243 -6.11 -11.01 4.54
N ALA A 244 -6.12 -10.83 5.86
CA ALA A 244 -6.15 -11.93 6.81
C ALA A 244 -7.43 -12.77 6.72
N ASP A 245 -8.57 -12.12 6.46
CA ASP A 245 -9.86 -12.79 6.31
C ASP A 245 -9.96 -13.56 4.99
N LEU A 246 -9.59 -12.94 3.87
CA LEU A 246 -9.60 -13.57 2.54
C LEU A 246 -8.64 -14.75 2.42
N ALA A 247 -7.53 -14.73 3.16
CA ALA A 247 -6.58 -15.84 3.21
C ALA A 247 -7.14 -17.12 3.89
N ARG A 248 -8.24 -17.02 4.63
CA ARG A 248 -8.91 -18.17 5.26
C ARG A 248 -9.68 -19.04 4.27
N LEU A 249 -9.96 -18.53 3.11
CA LEU A 249 -10.68 -19.29 2.09
C LEU A 249 -9.77 -20.38 1.54
N PRO A 250 -10.27 -21.62 1.36
CA PRO A 250 -9.53 -22.64 0.66
C PRO A 250 -9.24 -22.09 -0.74
N SER A 251 -7.99 -21.82 -0.97
CA SER A 251 -7.50 -21.25 -2.20
C SER A 251 -7.84 -22.18 -3.36
N GLY A 252 -8.74 -21.70 -4.21
CA GLY A 252 -8.86 -22.18 -5.57
C GLY A 252 -7.75 -21.59 -6.44
N PRO A 253 -7.68 -21.88 -7.73
CA PRO A 253 -6.71 -21.26 -8.62
C PRO A 253 -6.88 -19.73 -8.55
N GLY A 254 -5.87 -19.09 -8.03
CA GLY A 254 -5.56 -17.69 -7.88
C GLY A 254 -6.66 -16.66 -8.10
N LEU A 255 -7.30 -16.21 -7.04
CA LEU A 255 -8.23 -15.09 -7.11
C LEU A 255 -7.48 -13.77 -6.91
N THR A 256 -7.93 -12.75 -7.62
CA THR A 256 -7.48 -11.36 -7.42
C THR A 256 -8.57 -10.62 -6.64
N TYR A 257 -8.14 -9.83 -5.65
CA TYR A 257 -8.99 -9.04 -4.79
C TYR A 257 -8.61 -7.57 -4.84
N HIS A 258 -9.57 -6.69 -5.18
CA HIS A 258 -9.41 -5.26 -5.06
C HIS A 258 -9.68 -4.80 -3.62
N LEU A 259 -8.64 -4.47 -2.88
CA LEU A 259 -8.77 -3.91 -1.54
C LEU A 259 -8.90 -2.39 -1.64
N THR A 260 -10.06 -1.96 -2.09
CA THR A 260 -10.40 -0.57 -2.43
C THR A 260 -11.66 -0.15 -1.69
N ALA A 261 -11.89 1.15 -1.53
CA ALA A 261 -13.16 1.65 -1.02
C ALA A 261 -14.24 1.62 -2.11
N HIS A 262 -15.50 1.37 -1.73
CA HIS A 262 -16.65 1.45 -2.63
C HIS A 262 -16.88 2.87 -3.19
N ARG A 263 -16.41 3.88 -2.47
CA ARG A 263 -16.54 5.28 -2.85
C ARG A 263 -15.19 5.97 -2.81
N ASP A 264 -14.91 6.74 -3.83
CA ASP A 264 -13.73 7.58 -3.86
C ASP A 264 -13.86 8.78 -2.93
N THR A 265 -12.72 9.26 -2.45
CA THR A 265 -12.61 10.52 -1.73
C THR A 265 -12.38 11.65 -2.72
N TYR A 266 -13.28 12.62 -2.74
CA TYR A 266 -13.18 13.78 -3.62
C TYR A 266 -12.47 14.94 -2.93
N LEU A 267 -11.66 15.70 -3.68
CA LEU A 267 -10.97 16.87 -3.14
C LEU A 267 -11.92 17.96 -2.65
N ARG A 268 -13.12 18.08 -3.26
CA ARG A 268 -14.16 19.00 -2.76
C ARG A 268 -14.57 18.69 -1.33
N ASP A 269 -14.65 17.40 -0.96
CA ASP A 269 -15.05 16.96 0.38
C ASP A 269 -13.93 17.29 1.40
N ILE A 270 -12.68 17.12 0.98
CA ILE A 270 -11.52 17.59 1.75
C ILE A 270 -11.56 19.12 1.91
N GLY A 271 -11.87 19.87 0.86
CA GLY A 271 -12.01 21.33 0.91
C GLY A 271 -13.09 21.78 1.90
N VAL A 272 -14.25 21.10 1.91
CA VAL A 272 -15.34 21.36 2.87
C VAL A 272 -14.87 21.10 4.31
N LEU A 273 -14.21 19.96 4.54
CA LEU A 273 -13.65 19.60 5.85
C LEU A 273 -12.63 20.65 6.33
N LEU A 274 -11.71 21.04 5.48
CA LEU A 274 -10.69 22.05 5.81
C LEU A 274 -11.31 23.42 6.11
N ASN A 275 -12.34 23.85 5.38
CA ASN A 275 -13.07 25.09 5.66
C ASN A 275 -13.81 25.01 7.01
N HIS A 276 -14.31 23.82 7.40
CA HIS A 276 -14.89 23.64 8.73
C HIS A 276 -13.84 23.75 9.85
N LEU A 277 -12.66 23.16 9.63
CA LEU A 277 -11.58 23.13 10.62
C LEU A 277 -10.83 24.48 10.73
N VAL A 278 -10.77 25.25 9.64
CA VAL A 278 -10.11 26.57 9.57
C VAL A 278 -11.02 27.56 8.86
N PRO A 279 -12.08 28.07 9.54
CA PRO A 279 -13.15 28.86 8.90
C PRO A 279 -12.68 30.15 8.21
N ASP A 280 -11.60 30.77 8.70
CA ASP A 280 -11.07 32.03 8.16
C ASP A 280 -10.15 31.81 6.95
N LEU A 281 -9.81 30.57 6.61
CA LEU A 281 -8.96 30.25 5.49
C LEU A 281 -9.77 30.18 4.19
N LYS A 282 -9.43 31.02 3.22
CA LYS A 282 -10.01 30.94 1.88
C LYS A 282 -9.39 29.77 1.12
N ILE A 283 -10.21 28.74 0.80
CA ILE A 283 -9.79 27.57 0.01
C ILE A 283 -10.45 27.64 -1.36
N SER A 284 -9.67 27.43 -2.42
CA SER A 284 -10.15 27.36 -3.81
C SER A 284 -9.48 26.27 -4.62
N PHE A 285 -10.06 25.94 -5.76
CA PHE A 285 -9.59 24.93 -6.72
C PHE A 285 -9.37 25.59 -8.07
N GLU A 286 -8.10 25.68 -8.48
CA GLU A 286 -7.68 26.43 -9.66
C GLU A 286 -6.76 25.56 -10.55
N PRO A 287 -7.31 24.61 -11.32
CA PRO A 287 -6.53 23.63 -12.08
C PRO A 287 -5.60 24.26 -13.13
N ASN A 288 -5.97 25.44 -13.64
CA ASN A 288 -5.26 26.12 -14.72
C ASN A 288 -4.14 27.07 -14.26
N LEU A 289 -4.02 27.30 -12.95
CA LEU A 289 -2.92 28.13 -12.44
C LEU A 289 -1.57 27.44 -12.66
N THR A 290 -0.53 28.24 -12.91
CA THR A 290 0.84 27.73 -12.89
C THR A 290 1.36 27.69 -11.46
N ARG A 291 2.31 26.79 -11.17
CA ARG A 291 2.91 26.71 -9.82
C ARG A 291 3.49 28.04 -9.36
N LYS A 292 4.06 28.84 -10.27
CA LYS A 292 4.65 30.15 -9.93
C LYS A 292 3.62 31.14 -9.38
N ASP A 293 2.36 31.02 -9.80
CA ASP A 293 1.29 31.95 -9.45
C ASP A 293 0.55 31.56 -8.16
N LEU A 294 0.84 30.37 -7.60
CA LEU A 294 0.25 29.91 -6.34
C LEU A 294 0.75 30.71 -5.14
N PRO A 295 -0.04 30.83 -4.05
CA PRO A 295 0.43 31.24 -2.74
C PRO A 295 1.55 30.33 -2.22
N THR A 296 2.36 30.82 -1.27
CA THR A 296 3.56 30.11 -0.81
C THR A 296 3.23 28.74 -0.23
N ALA A 297 2.24 28.64 0.63
CA ALA A 297 1.84 27.38 1.23
C ALA A 297 1.30 26.39 0.17
N SER A 298 0.51 26.88 -0.78
CA SER A 298 -0.01 26.07 -1.90
C SER A 298 1.10 25.54 -2.81
N LYS A 299 2.19 26.31 -3.03
CA LYS A 299 3.38 25.85 -3.75
C LYS A 299 4.04 24.65 -3.06
N ILE A 300 4.11 24.67 -1.73
CA ILE A 300 4.72 23.60 -0.94
C ILE A 300 3.89 22.32 -1.10
N PHE A 301 2.57 22.43 -0.96
CA PHE A 301 1.68 21.28 -1.19
C PHE A 301 1.76 20.77 -2.63
N ASP A 302 1.65 21.66 -3.63
CA ASP A 302 1.70 21.30 -5.04
C ASP A 302 3.00 20.58 -5.43
N LYS A 303 4.14 20.97 -4.80
CA LYS A 303 5.41 20.25 -4.95
C LYS A 303 5.37 18.86 -4.32
N ALA A 304 4.83 18.77 -3.10
CA ALA A 304 4.79 17.51 -2.37
C ALA A 304 3.93 16.43 -3.06
N VAL A 305 2.84 16.85 -3.74
CA VAL A 305 1.92 15.93 -4.43
C VAL A 305 2.22 15.75 -5.92
N THR A 306 3.35 16.21 -6.40
CA THR A 306 3.68 16.14 -7.85
C THR A 306 3.61 14.72 -8.40
N GLU A 307 4.11 13.74 -7.64
CA GLU A 307 4.16 12.33 -8.06
C GLU A 307 2.78 11.64 -7.98
N VAL A 308 1.91 12.07 -7.05
CA VAL A 308 0.58 11.47 -6.88
C VAL A 308 -0.51 12.18 -7.67
N ARG A 309 -0.22 13.35 -8.23
CA ARG A 309 -1.18 14.12 -9.03
C ARG A 309 -1.82 13.32 -10.17
N PRO A 310 -1.09 12.52 -10.96
CA PRO A 310 -1.69 11.73 -12.05
C PRO A 310 -2.75 10.74 -11.58
N TYR A 311 -2.73 10.36 -10.31
CA TYR A 311 -3.76 9.49 -9.70
C TYR A 311 -5.03 10.25 -9.35
N LEU A 312 -4.91 11.53 -9.01
CA LEU A 312 -6.04 12.41 -8.70
C LEU A 312 -6.87 12.78 -9.95
N ASP A 313 -6.26 12.67 -11.12
CA ASP A 313 -6.93 12.92 -12.40
C ASP A 313 -7.45 11.61 -13.05
N ALA A 314 -7.28 10.46 -12.37
CA ALA A 314 -7.69 9.16 -12.88
C ALA A 314 -9.21 8.96 -12.69
N ASP A 315 -9.94 8.77 -13.80
CA ASP A 315 -11.37 8.42 -13.78
C ASP A 315 -11.51 6.89 -13.86
N VAL A 316 -11.12 6.20 -12.77
CA VAL A 316 -11.19 4.75 -12.66
C VAL A 316 -11.95 4.34 -11.41
N HIS A 317 -12.89 3.40 -11.59
CA HIS A 317 -13.63 2.74 -10.50
C HIS A 317 -13.20 1.28 -10.41
N PHE A 318 -13.02 0.79 -9.20
CA PHE A 318 -12.55 -0.58 -8.98
C PHE A 318 -13.74 -1.51 -8.69
N ASP A 319 -13.93 -2.51 -9.54
CA ASP A 319 -14.83 -3.63 -9.26
C ASP A 319 -14.33 -4.41 -8.05
N ARG A 320 -15.27 -4.89 -7.21
CA ARG A 320 -14.98 -5.62 -5.98
C ARG A 320 -15.78 -6.91 -5.87
N THR A 321 -16.20 -7.46 -7.01
CA THR A 321 -17.09 -8.62 -7.03
C THR A 321 -16.54 -9.82 -6.25
N ASN A 322 -15.25 -10.14 -6.40
CA ASN A 322 -14.62 -11.21 -5.62
C ASN A 322 -14.46 -10.80 -4.15
N THR A 323 -13.95 -9.58 -3.90
CA THR A 323 -13.73 -9.06 -2.56
C THR A 323 -15.03 -9.05 -1.76
N ASP A 324 -16.12 -8.50 -2.30
CA ASP A 324 -17.41 -8.39 -1.60
C ASP A 324 -18.11 -9.74 -1.41
N ARG A 325 -17.91 -10.69 -2.34
CA ARG A 325 -18.43 -12.05 -2.21
C ARG A 325 -17.74 -12.82 -1.08
N ASP A 326 -16.42 -12.67 -0.96
CA ASP A 326 -15.57 -13.54 -0.16
C ASP A 326 -15.20 -12.96 1.20
N LEU A 327 -15.34 -11.64 1.38
CA LEU A 327 -15.05 -10.97 2.64
C LEU A 327 -16.12 -11.27 3.68
N SER A 328 -15.71 -11.64 4.89
CA SER A 328 -16.64 -11.90 5.99
C SER A 328 -17.35 -10.62 6.45
N PRO A 329 -18.64 -10.67 6.80
CA PRO A 329 -19.39 -9.49 7.26
C PRO A 329 -18.79 -8.78 8.48
N GLY A 330 -17.91 -9.44 9.23
CA GLY A 330 -17.27 -8.89 10.44
C GLY A 330 -15.92 -8.21 10.21
N THR A 331 -15.42 -8.17 8.97
CA THR A 331 -14.08 -7.63 8.66
C THR A 331 -13.98 -6.10 8.86
N GLY A 332 -15.10 -5.43 9.09
CA GLY A 332 -15.16 -3.97 9.26
C GLY A 332 -15.46 -3.24 7.94
N SER A 333 -15.46 -1.92 8.01
CA SER A 333 -15.73 -1.05 6.87
C SER A 333 -14.44 -0.56 6.24
N GLU A 334 -14.38 -0.59 4.91
CA GLU A 334 -13.32 0.06 4.13
C GLU A 334 -13.46 1.58 4.11
N ALA A 335 -14.66 2.09 4.42
CA ALA A 335 -14.93 3.51 4.44
C ALA A 335 -14.08 4.20 5.50
N MET A 336 -13.17 5.04 5.03
CA MET A 336 -12.34 5.84 5.91
C MET A 336 -13.06 7.12 6.31
N ASP A 337 -13.28 7.31 7.63
CA ASP A 337 -13.63 8.63 8.13
C ASP A 337 -12.35 9.49 8.16
N LEU A 338 -12.20 10.30 7.11
CA LEU A 338 -11.04 11.19 6.99
C LEU A 338 -11.07 12.36 7.98
N ALA A 339 -12.23 12.72 8.53
CA ALA A 339 -12.36 13.91 9.35
C ALA A 339 -11.51 13.87 10.61
N PRO A 340 -11.57 12.84 11.49
CA PRO A 340 -10.71 12.76 12.67
C PRO A 340 -9.22 12.70 12.31
N PHE A 341 -8.89 12.00 11.23
CA PHE A 341 -7.51 11.84 10.79
C PHE A 341 -6.92 13.17 10.31
N VAL A 342 -7.60 13.88 9.40
CA VAL A 342 -7.18 15.21 8.90
C VAL A 342 -7.15 16.23 10.04
N GLU A 343 -8.15 16.23 10.91
CA GLU A 343 -8.22 17.11 12.07
C GLU A 343 -7.03 16.92 13.02
N SER A 344 -6.71 15.68 13.38
CA SER A 344 -5.57 15.36 14.24
C SER A 344 -4.26 15.87 13.65
N ARG A 345 -4.03 15.63 12.34
CA ARG A 345 -2.82 16.07 11.65
C ARG A 345 -2.75 17.60 11.55
N LEU A 346 -3.85 18.22 11.18
CA LEU A 346 -3.91 19.68 11.08
C LEU A 346 -3.64 20.37 12.43
N ARG A 347 -4.24 19.90 13.52
CA ARG A 347 -3.98 20.42 14.89
C ARG A 347 -2.50 20.31 15.26
N SER A 348 -1.88 19.15 15.00
CA SER A 348 -0.45 18.93 15.25
C SER A 348 0.40 19.92 14.45
N GLU A 349 0.12 20.09 13.16
CA GLU A 349 0.86 21.01 12.30
C GLU A 349 0.65 22.50 12.66
N MET A 350 -0.57 22.88 13.07
CA MET A 350 -0.83 24.23 13.55
C MET A 350 0.04 24.59 14.77
N VAL A 351 0.18 23.67 15.72
CA VAL A 351 1.09 23.83 16.87
C VAL A 351 2.54 23.94 16.40
N ARG A 352 2.98 23.03 15.53
CA ARG A 352 4.36 23.02 15.01
C ARG A 352 4.72 24.30 14.25
N VAL A 353 3.81 24.76 13.40
CA VAL A 353 4.01 25.98 12.61
C VAL A 353 3.99 27.24 13.50
N ALA A 354 3.14 27.27 14.54
CA ALA A 354 3.09 28.40 15.48
C ALA A 354 4.44 28.63 16.20
N HIS A 355 5.15 27.53 16.56
CA HIS A 355 6.42 27.59 17.28
C HIS A 355 7.66 27.83 16.38
N ARG A 356 7.53 27.71 15.07
CA ARG A 356 8.62 28.06 14.13
C ARG A 356 8.65 29.59 13.95
N ARG A 357 9.74 30.25 14.42
CA ARG A 357 10.04 31.66 14.21
C ARG A 357 10.40 31.95 12.76
#